data_988f8bc5b36edb0045c04f90a55756bf
#
_entry.id   988f8bc5b36edb0045c04f90a55756bf
#
_cell.length_a   1.000
_cell.length_b   1.000
_cell.length_c   1.000
_cell.angle_alpha   90.00
_cell.angle_beta   90.00
_cell.angle_gamma   90.00
#
_symmetry.space_group_name_H-M   'P 1'
#
loop_
_entity.id
_entity.type
_entity.pdbx_description
1 polymer ?
#
loop_
_entity_poly.entity_id
_entity_poly.type
_entity_poly.pdbx_seq_one_letter_code
_entity_poly.pdbx_strand_id
1 'polypeptide(L)'
;MARFAKGSRALSISDRSGAAFPYREMVKEWTGALVHTSEFEIKQPQLKPHPVGADPQALLNVRPARTEFAVQDILPNNPFTTTASSTNVSISFPSNGLNAGTSYVRFQAVKQDVGGVVISILELATTLNETLTAVDTTITLTDATEFPTAGYIVIEKVNSTSGAYENETIQYTGKSGNDLTGCTRGTAAPYRGNTPPATTAGTHATAAKVYGSYLATAVATTVQTGAQPSTVTEYNSLTVALLSNATTTVTGGGFQCTIGPVNDKG
;
A
#
# COMPACT_ATOMS: atom_id res chain seq x y z
N MET A 1 30.87 15.27 -65.77
CA MET A 1 30.24 15.77 -64.54
C MET A 1 29.27 14.73 -64.04
N ALA A 2 29.51 14.23 -62.81
CA ALA A 2 28.62 13.30 -62.18
C ALA A 2 27.24 13.99 -61.93
N ARG A 3 26.19 13.48 -62.53
CA ARG A 3 24.81 13.95 -62.26
C ARG A 3 24.33 13.26 -61.00
N PHE A 4 24.28 13.96 -59.91
CA PHE A 4 23.65 13.46 -58.72
C PHE A 4 22.11 13.43 -58.93
N ALA A 5 21.53 12.25 -58.70
CA ALA A 5 20.09 12.08 -58.71
C ALA A 5 19.48 12.89 -57.57
N LYS A 6 18.40 13.64 -57.87
CA LYS A 6 17.66 14.48 -56.88
C LYS A 6 16.19 14.15 -56.89
N GLY A 7 15.56 14.30 -55.73
CA GLY A 7 14.11 14.11 -55.53
C GLY A 7 13.69 12.67 -55.85
N SER A 8 12.70 12.51 -56.73
CA SER A 8 12.13 11.20 -57.07
C SER A 8 13.08 10.23 -57.79
N ARG A 9 14.26 10.72 -58.20
CA ARG A 9 15.29 9.91 -58.84
C ARG A 9 16.52 9.72 -57.92
N ALA A 10 16.42 10.08 -56.66
CA ALA A 10 17.45 9.83 -55.68
C ALA A 10 17.64 8.30 -55.52
N LEU A 11 18.88 7.94 -55.23
CA LEU A 11 19.18 6.55 -54.83
C LEU A 11 19.24 6.45 -53.31
N SER A 12 18.80 5.32 -52.80
CA SER A 12 18.92 4.92 -51.41
C SER A 12 19.62 3.58 -51.31
N ILE A 13 20.30 3.36 -50.20
CA ILE A 13 20.98 2.08 -49.93
C ILE A 13 20.04 1.16 -49.18
N SER A 14 19.88 -0.09 -49.65
CA SER A 14 19.15 -1.11 -48.94
C SER A 14 19.89 -1.52 -47.68
N ASP A 15 19.21 -1.56 -46.54
CA ASP A 15 19.78 -2.02 -45.27
C ASP A 15 20.13 -3.53 -45.29
N ARG A 16 19.56 -4.28 -46.24
CA ARG A 16 19.78 -5.72 -46.35
C ARG A 16 20.97 -6.08 -47.22
N SER A 17 21.03 -5.55 -48.40
CA SER A 17 22.12 -5.89 -49.38
C SER A 17 23.24 -4.87 -49.46
N GLY A 18 23.04 -3.66 -48.93
CA GLY A 18 23.98 -2.55 -49.10
C GLY A 18 24.03 -2.00 -50.51
N ALA A 19 23.18 -2.47 -51.46
CA ALA A 19 23.12 -2.00 -52.83
C ALA A 19 22.26 -0.71 -52.95
N ALA A 20 22.60 0.12 -53.94
CA ALA A 20 21.89 1.36 -54.19
C ALA A 20 20.73 1.13 -55.17
N PHE A 21 19.51 1.44 -54.75
CA PHE A 21 18.28 1.33 -55.54
C PHE A 21 17.58 2.69 -55.64
N PRO A 22 16.71 2.88 -56.62
CA PRO A 22 15.85 4.06 -56.69
C PRO A 22 14.98 4.20 -55.43
N TYR A 23 15.02 5.39 -54.81
CA TYR A 23 14.30 5.65 -53.54
C TYR A 23 12.80 5.31 -53.61
N ARG A 24 12.16 5.42 -54.81
CA ARG A 24 10.76 5.08 -55.01
C ARG A 24 10.44 3.61 -54.88
N GLU A 25 11.43 2.75 -55.04
CA GLU A 25 11.32 1.29 -54.96
C GLU A 25 11.69 0.75 -53.59
N MET A 26 12.02 1.65 -52.67
CA MET A 26 12.35 1.30 -51.31
C MET A 26 11.09 1.19 -50.45
N VAL A 27 11.02 0.14 -49.64
CA VAL A 27 9.91 -0.17 -48.73
C VAL A 27 10.46 -0.39 -47.33
N LYS A 28 9.73 0.07 -46.33
CA LYS A 28 10.07 -0.18 -44.94
C LYS A 28 9.51 -1.52 -44.47
N GLU A 29 10.37 -2.42 -44.02
CA GLU A 29 9.98 -3.70 -43.47
C GLU A 29 9.38 -3.58 -42.07
N TRP A 30 8.79 -4.66 -41.58
CA TRP A 30 8.25 -4.79 -40.24
C TRP A 30 9.32 -4.66 -39.15
N THR A 31 10.57 -4.95 -39.47
CA THR A 31 11.74 -4.74 -38.59
C THR A 31 12.15 -3.27 -38.47
N GLY A 32 11.66 -2.43 -39.35
CA GLY A 32 12.04 -1.02 -39.45
C GLY A 32 13.13 -0.75 -40.51
N ALA A 33 13.76 -1.78 -41.10
CA ALA A 33 14.76 -1.66 -42.13
C ALA A 33 14.16 -1.11 -43.43
N LEU A 34 14.89 -0.29 -44.15
CA LEU A 34 14.53 0.22 -45.48
C LEU A 34 15.18 -0.64 -46.53
N VAL A 35 14.38 -1.39 -47.28
CA VAL A 35 14.86 -2.37 -48.26
C VAL A 35 14.22 -2.14 -49.62
N HIS A 36 14.81 -2.67 -50.68
CA HIS A 36 14.23 -2.66 -52.00
C HIS A 36 13.04 -3.64 -52.05
N THR A 37 12.02 -3.38 -52.91
CA THR A 37 10.83 -4.22 -53.07
C THR A 37 11.15 -5.68 -53.40
N SER A 38 12.25 -5.96 -54.12
CA SER A 38 12.70 -7.33 -54.41
C SER A 38 13.24 -8.08 -53.22
N GLU A 39 13.66 -7.36 -52.19
CA GLU A 39 14.26 -7.89 -50.96
C GLU A 39 13.28 -7.90 -49.78
N PHE A 40 12.07 -7.40 -50.01
CA PHE A 40 11.06 -7.23 -48.96
C PHE A 40 10.55 -8.58 -48.45
N GLU A 41 10.61 -8.76 -47.16
CA GLU A 41 10.04 -9.91 -46.49
C GLU A 41 8.82 -9.53 -45.64
N ILE A 42 7.75 -10.31 -45.87
CA ILE A 42 6.52 -10.18 -45.07
C ILE A 42 6.80 -10.71 -43.66
N LYS A 43 6.28 -10.00 -42.66
CA LYS A 43 6.35 -10.47 -41.28
C LYS A 43 5.77 -11.88 -41.14
N GLN A 44 6.55 -12.80 -40.56
CA GLN A 44 6.10 -14.16 -40.32
C GLN A 44 4.80 -14.18 -39.50
N PRO A 45 3.76 -14.93 -39.96
CA PRO A 45 2.48 -14.99 -39.27
C PRO A 45 2.59 -15.43 -37.80
N GLN A 46 3.59 -16.26 -37.48
CA GLN A 46 3.85 -16.74 -36.11
C GLN A 46 4.27 -15.63 -35.16
N LEU A 47 4.79 -14.51 -35.66
CA LEU A 47 5.15 -13.35 -34.85
C LEU A 47 3.95 -12.43 -34.54
N LYS A 48 2.81 -12.70 -35.15
CA LYS A 48 1.52 -12.12 -34.77
C LYS A 48 0.75 -13.23 -34.06
N PRO A 49 0.64 -13.16 -32.70
CA PRO A 49 -0.23 -14.12 -32.02
C PRO A 49 -1.61 -14.00 -32.67
N HIS A 50 -2.13 -15.11 -33.15
CA HIS A 50 -3.53 -15.17 -33.58
C HIS A 50 -4.37 -14.65 -32.41
N PRO A 51 -5.29 -13.72 -32.62
CA PRO A 51 -6.33 -13.47 -31.65
C PRO A 51 -7.01 -14.82 -31.44
N VAL A 52 -6.81 -15.41 -30.26
CA VAL A 52 -7.53 -16.60 -29.83
C VAL A 52 -8.99 -16.23 -29.95
N GLY A 53 -9.71 -16.91 -30.85
CA GLY A 53 -11.06 -16.50 -31.24
C GLY A 53 -11.93 -16.32 -30.02
N ALA A 54 -12.58 -15.17 -29.96
CA ALA A 54 -13.66 -14.82 -29.06
C ALA A 54 -13.54 -15.37 -27.61
N ASP A 55 -12.44 -15.11 -26.94
CA ASP A 55 -12.47 -15.11 -25.50
C ASP A 55 -13.01 -13.73 -25.06
N PRO A 56 -14.27 -13.64 -24.61
CA PRO A 56 -14.84 -12.37 -24.19
C PRO A 56 -14.14 -11.82 -22.94
N GLN A 57 -13.27 -12.61 -22.32
CA GLN A 57 -12.47 -12.23 -21.16
C GLN A 57 -11.06 -11.75 -21.53
N ALA A 58 -10.59 -12.00 -22.75
CA ALA A 58 -9.29 -11.56 -23.24
C ALA A 58 -9.33 -10.07 -23.66
N LEU A 59 -9.19 -9.20 -22.70
CA LEU A 59 -9.08 -7.77 -22.95
C LEU A 59 -7.64 -7.40 -23.33
N LEU A 60 -7.46 -6.71 -24.45
CA LEU A 60 -6.15 -6.30 -24.96
C LEU A 60 -5.38 -5.39 -23.98
N ASN A 61 -6.08 -4.58 -23.22
CA ASN A 61 -5.52 -3.65 -22.23
C ASN A 61 -6.37 -3.70 -20.97
N VAL A 62 -6.29 -4.80 -20.25
CA VAL A 62 -7.01 -4.95 -18.98
C VAL A 62 -6.50 -3.95 -17.98
N ARG A 63 -7.37 -3.10 -17.52
CA ARG A 63 -7.18 -2.21 -16.40
C ARG A 63 -8.29 -2.50 -15.37
N PRO A 64 -8.23 -3.63 -14.65
CA PRO A 64 -9.22 -3.91 -13.63
C PRO A 64 -9.20 -2.77 -12.61
N ALA A 65 -10.38 -2.39 -12.14
CA ALA A 65 -10.47 -1.47 -11.02
C ALA A 65 -9.68 -2.07 -9.86
N ARG A 66 -8.79 -1.29 -9.27
CA ARG A 66 -8.11 -1.71 -8.05
C ARG A 66 -9.16 -1.85 -6.97
N THR A 67 -9.38 -3.08 -6.55
CA THR A 67 -10.22 -3.40 -5.39
C THR A 67 -9.40 -3.38 -4.09
N GLU A 68 -8.09 -3.23 -4.21
CA GLU A 68 -7.18 -3.12 -3.08
C GLU A 68 -7.34 -1.75 -2.42
N PHE A 69 -7.60 -1.76 -1.13
CA PHE A 69 -7.63 -0.56 -0.32
C PHE A 69 -6.22 -0.03 -0.07
N ALA A 70 -6.21 1.18 0.50
CA ALA A 70 -5.05 2.01 0.72
C ALA A 70 -3.77 1.21 0.93
N VAL A 71 -2.84 1.41 0.03
CA VAL A 71 -1.51 0.83 0.05
C VAL A 71 -0.89 1.11 1.41
N GLN A 72 -0.47 0.06 2.09
CA GLN A 72 0.39 0.19 3.24
C GLN A 72 1.73 0.76 2.77
N ASP A 73 2.21 1.77 3.47
CA ASP A 73 3.53 2.32 3.19
C ASP A 73 4.60 1.43 3.85
N ILE A 74 5.66 1.16 3.11
CA ILE A 74 6.82 0.43 3.63
C ILE A 74 7.66 1.41 4.43
N LEU A 75 7.95 1.07 5.68
CA LEU A 75 8.82 1.84 6.55
C LEU A 75 10.31 1.59 6.20
N PRO A 76 11.19 2.55 6.52
CA PRO A 76 12.64 2.34 6.43
C PRO A 76 13.09 1.14 7.27
N ASN A 77 14.33 0.68 7.04
CA ASN A 77 14.92 -0.37 7.85
C ASN A 77 15.06 0.10 9.32
N ASN A 78 14.66 -0.74 10.26
CA ASN A 78 14.66 -0.45 11.70
C ASN A 78 13.96 0.88 12.03
N PRO A 79 12.67 1.02 11.71
CA PRO A 79 11.99 2.31 11.79
C PRO A 79 11.65 2.74 13.24
N PHE A 80 11.57 1.80 14.18
CA PHE A 80 11.15 2.07 15.55
C PHE A 80 12.34 2.48 16.42
N THR A 81 12.20 3.55 17.16
CA THR A 81 13.16 3.99 18.16
C THR A 81 12.46 4.12 19.52
N THR A 82 12.93 3.36 20.49
CA THR A 82 12.43 3.37 21.86
C THR A 82 13.31 4.27 22.73
N THR A 83 12.74 4.73 23.85
CA THR A 83 13.48 5.43 24.90
C THR A 83 13.28 4.66 26.21
N ALA A 84 14.37 4.34 26.91
CA ALA A 84 14.31 3.60 28.17
C ALA A 84 13.35 4.27 29.17
N SER A 85 12.55 3.47 29.84
CA SER A 85 11.57 3.92 30.84
C SER A 85 10.46 4.82 30.24
N SER A 86 10.24 4.78 28.93
CA SER A 86 9.20 5.54 28.24
C SER A 86 8.23 4.61 27.51
N THR A 87 6.95 4.98 27.50
CA THR A 87 5.94 4.33 26.67
C THR A 87 5.95 4.85 25.22
N ASN A 88 6.65 5.96 24.95
CA ASN A 88 6.68 6.56 23.63
C ASN A 88 7.67 5.84 22.73
N VAL A 89 7.19 5.44 21.54
CA VAL A 89 8.01 4.91 20.47
C VAL A 89 7.97 5.88 19.29
N SER A 90 9.14 6.35 18.87
CA SER A 90 9.28 7.17 17.68
C SER A 90 9.46 6.27 16.46
N ILE A 91 8.75 6.57 15.38
CA ILE A 91 8.78 5.81 14.15
C ILE A 91 9.30 6.71 13.03
N SER A 92 10.38 6.28 12.39
CA SER A 92 10.90 6.94 11.18
C SER A 92 9.96 6.68 10.01
N PHE A 93 9.29 7.71 9.55
CA PHE A 93 8.35 7.63 8.43
C PHE A 93 8.39 8.94 7.61
N PRO A 94 9.33 9.03 6.64
CA PRO A 94 9.46 10.20 5.79
C PRO A 94 8.21 10.47 4.97
N SER A 95 7.85 11.73 4.82
CA SER A 95 6.70 12.18 4.01
C SER A 95 5.36 11.56 4.42
N ASN A 96 5.17 11.34 5.73
CA ASN A 96 4.04 10.56 6.23
C ASN A 96 2.67 11.25 6.07
N GLY A 97 2.59 12.57 6.07
CA GLY A 97 1.33 13.33 5.95
C GLY A 97 0.32 13.07 7.08
N LEU A 98 0.75 12.49 8.21
CA LEU A 98 -0.12 12.20 9.34
C LEU A 98 -0.39 13.44 10.19
N ASN A 99 -1.52 13.47 10.86
CA ASN A 99 -1.89 14.53 11.79
C ASN A 99 -1.84 14.00 13.23
N ALA A 100 -1.05 14.65 14.07
CA ALA A 100 -0.97 14.33 15.48
C ALA A 100 -2.34 14.48 16.17
N GLY A 101 -2.67 13.54 17.04
CA GLY A 101 -3.91 13.53 17.82
C GLY A 101 -5.17 13.15 17.05
N THR A 102 -5.07 12.85 15.75
CA THR A 102 -6.24 12.47 14.93
C THR A 102 -6.00 11.26 14.05
N SER A 103 -4.79 11.06 13.54
CA SER A 103 -4.49 9.92 12.68
C SER A 103 -4.27 8.65 13.47
N TYR A 104 -4.96 7.58 13.06
CA TYR A 104 -4.75 6.23 13.59
C TYR A 104 -3.98 5.38 12.60
N VAL A 105 -3.00 4.63 13.11
CA VAL A 105 -2.09 3.82 12.32
C VAL A 105 -2.07 2.38 12.80
N ARG A 106 -1.84 1.48 11.89
CA ARG A 106 -1.63 0.05 12.13
C ARG A 106 -0.28 -0.35 11.57
N PHE A 107 0.48 -1.12 12.34
CA PHE A 107 1.75 -1.70 11.90
C PHE A 107 1.56 -3.17 11.53
N GLN A 108 2.30 -3.61 10.54
CA GLN A 108 2.32 -5.00 10.09
C GLN A 108 3.73 -5.42 9.68
N ALA A 109 3.96 -6.73 9.69
CA ALA A 109 5.22 -7.35 9.30
C ALA A 109 6.44 -6.85 10.11
N VAL A 110 6.24 -6.49 11.37
CA VAL A 110 7.33 -6.23 12.31
C VAL A 110 8.09 -7.55 12.53
N LYS A 111 9.41 -7.55 12.32
CA LYS A 111 10.20 -8.78 12.26
C LYS A 111 11.07 -9.04 13.49
N GLN A 112 11.29 -8.02 14.32
CA GLN A 112 12.08 -8.17 15.53
C GLN A 112 11.65 -7.21 16.63
N ASP A 113 11.88 -7.61 17.88
CA ASP A 113 11.64 -6.78 19.05
C ASP A 113 12.57 -5.56 19.10
N VAL A 114 12.10 -4.50 19.71
CA VAL A 114 12.80 -3.22 19.81
C VAL A 114 12.84 -2.77 21.26
N GLY A 115 14.03 -2.66 21.85
CA GLY A 115 14.20 -2.10 23.18
C GLY A 115 13.37 -2.77 24.29
N GLY A 116 13.17 -4.08 24.20
CA GLY A 116 12.29 -4.83 25.09
C GLY A 116 10.80 -4.70 24.79
N VAL A 117 10.45 -3.98 23.72
CA VAL A 117 9.08 -3.95 23.17
C VAL A 117 8.93 -5.13 22.23
N VAL A 118 8.06 -6.05 22.58
CA VAL A 118 7.81 -7.25 21.80
C VAL A 118 6.94 -6.98 20.56
N ILE A 119 7.06 -7.81 19.55
CA ILE A 119 6.33 -7.66 18.26
C ILE A 119 4.81 -7.56 18.48
N SER A 120 4.25 -8.36 19.40
CA SER A 120 2.82 -8.34 19.70
C SER A 120 2.30 -7.00 20.24
N ILE A 121 3.16 -6.20 20.85
CA ILE A 121 2.81 -4.84 21.30
C ILE A 121 2.82 -3.87 20.11
N LEU A 122 3.75 -4.02 19.19
CA LEU A 122 3.87 -3.15 18.02
C LEU A 122 2.82 -3.51 16.95
N GLU A 123 2.58 -4.81 16.76
CA GLU A 123 1.60 -5.34 15.80
C GLU A 123 0.41 -5.92 16.57
N LEU A 124 -0.52 -5.04 16.98
CA LEU A 124 -1.69 -5.43 17.76
C LEU A 124 -2.58 -6.40 16.97
N ALA A 125 -2.56 -7.66 17.35
CA ALA A 125 -3.36 -8.70 16.72
C ALA A 125 -3.89 -9.70 17.78
N THR A 126 -5.17 -10.01 17.70
CA THR A 126 -5.87 -10.96 18.58
C THR A 126 -7.05 -11.59 17.84
N THR A 127 -7.92 -12.27 18.56
CA THR A 127 -9.16 -12.85 18.01
C THR A 127 -10.35 -12.50 18.88
N LEU A 128 -11.55 -12.58 18.32
CA LEU A 128 -12.79 -12.48 19.09
C LEU A 128 -12.95 -13.69 20.00
N ASN A 129 -13.36 -13.46 21.24
CA ASN A 129 -13.70 -14.52 22.19
C ASN A 129 -15.18 -14.89 22.18
N GLU A 130 -15.97 -14.21 21.38
CA GLU A 130 -17.42 -14.39 21.27
C GLU A 130 -17.92 -14.25 19.83
N THR A 131 -19.16 -14.63 19.59
CA THR A 131 -19.85 -14.29 18.35
C THR A 131 -20.42 -12.89 18.48
N LEU A 132 -20.11 -12.01 17.55
CA LEU A 132 -20.50 -10.63 17.59
C LEU A 132 -21.68 -10.37 16.65
N THR A 133 -22.70 -9.67 17.14
CA THR A 133 -23.83 -9.19 16.33
C THR A 133 -23.58 -7.76 15.85
N ALA A 134 -24.38 -7.28 14.90
CA ALA A 134 -24.20 -5.93 14.34
C ALA A 134 -24.52 -4.79 15.32
N VAL A 135 -25.15 -5.09 16.46
CA VAL A 135 -25.64 -4.09 17.43
C VAL A 135 -24.88 -4.10 18.75
N ASP A 136 -23.92 -4.99 18.92
CA ASP A 136 -23.18 -5.11 20.18
C ASP A 136 -22.29 -3.89 20.39
N THR A 137 -22.35 -3.34 21.59
CA THR A 137 -21.58 -2.16 22.03
C THR A 137 -20.41 -2.49 22.96
N THR A 138 -20.28 -3.76 23.31
CA THR A 138 -19.13 -4.33 24.03
C THR A 138 -18.59 -5.50 23.22
N ILE A 139 -17.29 -5.63 23.15
CA ILE A 139 -16.61 -6.66 22.36
C ILE A 139 -15.56 -7.34 23.24
N THR A 140 -15.73 -8.64 23.47
CA THR A 140 -14.77 -9.43 24.24
C THR A 140 -13.71 -10.03 23.32
N LEU A 141 -12.47 -9.67 23.56
CA LEU A 141 -11.30 -10.20 22.85
C LEU A 141 -10.69 -11.38 23.61
N THR A 142 -9.97 -12.24 22.93
CA THR A 142 -9.20 -13.31 23.56
C THR A 142 -8.08 -12.74 24.44
N ASP A 143 -7.42 -11.70 23.97
CA ASP A 143 -6.42 -10.95 24.69
C ASP A 143 -6.45 -9.48 24.23
N ALA A 144 -6.76 -8.58 25.15
CA ALA A 144 -6.72 -7.14 24.92
C ALA A 144 -5.64 -6.42 25.75
N THR A 145 -4.73 -7.17 26.39
CA THR A 145 -3.76 -6.63 27.34
C THR A 145 -3.01 -5.44 26.75
N GLU A 146 -2.52 -5.55 25.54
CA GLU A 146 -1.68 -4.53 24.89
C GLU A 146 -2.47 -3.49 24.09
N PHE A 147 -3.79 -3.66 23.97
CA PHE A 147 -4.62 -2.68 23.27
C PHE A 147 -4.75 -1.38 24.05
N PRO A 148 -4.66 -0.21 23.40
CA PRO A 148 -4.90 1.08 24.04
C PRO A 148 -6.26 1.13 24.73
N THR A 149 -6.41 2.07 25.69
CA THR A 149 -7.67 2.23 26.43
C THR A 149 -8.83 2.73 25.57
N ALA A 150 -8.55 3.37 24.46
CA ALA A 150 -9.52 3.80 23.44
C ALA A 150 -8.85 3.84 22.07
N GLY A 151 -9.61 3.67 21.01
CA GLY A 151 -9.07 3.67 19.67
C GLY A 151 -9.98 3.00 18.64
N TYR A 152 -9.37 2.43 17.64
CA TYR A 152 -10.06 1.70 16.58
C TYR A 152 -9.49 0.30 16.44
N ILE A 153 -10.37 -0.63 16.15
CA ILE A 153 -10.02 -1.99 15.74
C ILE A 153 -10.61 -2.28 14.36
N VAL A 154 -10.03 -3.24 13.67
CA VAL A 154 -10.62 -3.84 12.47
C VAL A 154 -10.80 -5.33 12.69
N ILE A 155 -11.98 -5.83 12.37
CA ILE A 155 -12.31 -7.26 12.42
C ILE A 155 -12.30 -7.79 10.99
N GLU A 156 -11.49 -8.82 10.77
CA GLU A 156 -11.39 -9.46 9.46
C GLU A 156 -12.64 -10.31 9.19
N LYS A 157 -13.23 -10.12 8.02
CA LYS A 157 -14.34 -10.91 7.53
C LYS A 157 -14.15 -11.19 6.05
N VAL A 158 -14.20 -12.45 5.69
CA VAL A 158 -14.19 -12.88 4.29
C VAL A 158 -15.58 -13.36 3.92
N ASN A 159 -16.13 -12.80 2.86
CA ASN A 159 -17.38 -13.28 2.30
C ASN A 159 -17.18 -14.68 1.70
N SER A 160 -17.87 -15.67 2.23
CA SER A 160 -17.71 -17.08 1.84
C SER A 160 -18.14 -17.37 0.40
N THR A 161 -18.96 -16.51 -0.19
CA THR A 161 -19.47 -16.68 -1.56
C THR A 161 -18.60 -16.00 -2.59
N SER A 162 -18.16 -14.77 -2.32
CA SER A 162 -17.39 -13.95 -3.27
C SER A 162 -15.88 -14.01 -3.01
N GLY A 163 -15.43 -14.47 -1.84
CA GLY A 163 -14.04 -14.39 -1.39
C GLY A 163 -13.58 -12.95 -1.10
N ALA A 164 -14.46 -11.97 -1.18
CA ALA A 164 -14.12 -10.59 -0.92
C ALA A 164 -13.99 -10.32 0.58
N TYR A 165 -13.05 -9.46 0.95
CA TYR A 165 -12.94 -8.98 2.32
C TYR A 165 -14.03 -7.95 2.63
N GLU A 166 -14.76 -8.16 3.70
CA GLU A 166 -15.81 -7.30 4.25
C GLU A 166 -15.42 -6.87 5.68
N ASN A 167 -14.21 -6.38 5.83
CA ASN A 167 -13.67 -6.00 7.13
C ASN A 167 -14.52 -4.90 7.76
N GLU A 168 -14.75 -4.98 9.06
CA GLU A 168 -15.46 -3.97 9.83
C GLU A 168 -14.50 -3.19 10.71
N THR A 169 -14.53 -1.86 10.61
CA THR A 169 -13.83 -0.96 11.52
C THR A 169 -14.78 -0.54 12.64
N ILE A 170 -14.31 -0.62 13.87
CA ILE A 170 -15.06 -0.33 15.08
C ILE A 170 -14.25 0.63 15.94
N GLN A 171 -14.89 1.72 16.38
CA GLN A 171 -14.34 2.61 17.40
C GLN A 171 -14.73 2.12 18.77
N TYR A 172 -13.83 2.12 19.73
CA TYR A 172 -14.12 1.88 21.13
C TYR A 172 -13.58 3.03 21.99
N THR A 173 -14.30 3.34 23.07
CA THR A 173 -13.99 4.48 23.94
C THR A 173 -13.52 4.07 25.33
N GLY A 174 -13.55 2.78 25.64
CA GLY A 174 -13.07 2.24 26.92
C GLY A 174 -12.61 0.80 26.81
N LYS A 175 -11.83 0.36 27.78
CA LYS A 175 -11.33 -1.02 27.92
C LYS A 175 -11.39 -1.46 29.38
N SER A 176 -11.90 -2.66 29.63
CA SER A 176 -11.93 -3.30 30.96
C SER A 176 -11.52 -4.76 30.84
N GLY A 177 -10.29 -5.10 31.24
CA GLY A 177 -9.74 -6.42 30.99
C GLY A 177 -9.65 -6.70 29.50
N ASN A 178 -10.31 -7.75 29.06
CA ASN A 178 -10.38 -8.14 27.66
C ASN A 178 -11.60 -7.55 26.91
N ASP A 179 -12.43 -6.75 27.58
CA ASP A 179 -13.62 -6.16 27.00
C ASP A 179 -13.33 -4.74 26.50
N LEU A 180 -13.61 -4.49 25.22
CA LEU A 180 -13.68 -3.16 24.64
C LEU A 180 -15.10 -2.65 24.80
N THR A 181 -15.26 -1.46 25.36
CA THR A 181 -16.55 -0.88 25.73
C THR A 181 -16.84 0.42 24.99
N GLY A 182 -18.11 0.80 24.90
CA GLY A 182 -18.54 1.98 24.18
C GLY A 182 -18.23 1.87 22.68
N CYS A 183 -18.46 0.70 22.12
CA CYS A 183 -18.15 0.41 20.72
C CYS A 183 -19.16 1.06 19.78
N THR A 184 -18.65 1.81 18.79
CA THR A 184 -19.41 2.29 17.64
C THR A 184 -19.07 1.43 16.45
N ARG A 185 -20.05 0.68 15.95
CA ARG A 185 -19.92 -0.31 14.89
C ARG A 185 -19.93 0.34 13.50
N GLY A 186 -19.28 -0.31 12.55
CA GLY A 186 -19.32 0.08 11.14
C GLY A 186 -18.76 1.49 10.87
N THR A 187 -17.76 1.92 11.58
CA THR A 187 -17.18 3.26 11.50
C THR A 187 -15.97 3.33 10.55
N ALA A 188 -15.25 4.41 10.61
CA ALA A 188 -13.99 4.62 9.88
C ALA A 188 -12.99 5.35 10.77
N ALA A 189 -11.73 4.91 10.71
CA ALA A 189 -10.63 5.55 11.43
C ALA A 189 -9.99 6.64 10.58
N PRO A 190 -9.77 7.85 11.11
CA PRO A 190 -9.07 8.91 10.39
C PRO A 190 -7.61 8.57 10.10
N TYR A 191 -7.14 8.88 8.89
CA TYR A 191 -5.78 8.68 8.45
C TYR A 191 -5.34 9.79 7.50
N ARG A 192 -4.18 10.41 7.72
CA ARG A 192 -3.64 11.51 6.89
C ARG A 192 -4.62 12.67 6.64
N GLY A 193 -5.37 13.05 7.68
CA GLY A 193 -6.38 14.11 7.56
C GLY A 193 -7.63 13.74 6.78
N ASN A 194 -7.73 12.55 6.26
CA ASN A 194 -8.90 12.01 5.59
C ASN A 194 -9.58 10.98 6.49
N THR A 195 -10.91 10.93 6.44
CA THR A 195 -11.68 9.83 7.01
C THR A 195 -12.20 8.99 5.84
N PRO A 196 -11.75 7.75 5.71
CA PRO A 196 -12.23 6.86 4.65
C PRO A 196 -13.73 6.59 4.82
N PRO A 197 -14.39 6.02 3.81
CA PRO A 197 -15.78 5.60 3.95
C PRO A 197 -15.96 4.67 5.14
N ALA A 198 -17.04 4.86 5.90
CA ALA A 198 -17.41 3.98 7.00
C ALA A 198 -17.63 2.56 6.47
N THR A 199 -17.26 1.57 7.27
CA THR A 199 -17.55 0.17 6.99
C THR A 199 -18.99 -0.17 7.36
N THR A 200 -19.43 -1.37 7.08
CA THR A 200 -20.79 -1.82 7.46
C THR A 200 -20.71 -2.71 8.68
N ALA A 201 -21.53 -2.40 9.69
CA ALA A 201 -21.68 -3.26 10.86
C ALA A 201 -22.24 -4.64 10.45
N GLY A 202 -21.60 -5.69 10.88
CA GLY A 202 -21.94 -7.05 10.52
C GLY A 202 -21.85 -8.03 11.69
N THR A 203 -22.22 -9.27 11.43
CA THR A 203 -21.97 -10.38 12.35
C THR A 203 -20.58 -10.95 12.13
N HIS A 204 -19.88 -11.28 13.20
CA HIS A 204 -18.59 -11.93 13.17
C HIS A 204 -18.61 -13.19 14.02
N ALA A 205 -17.96 -14.24 13.53
CA ALA A 205 -17.83 -15.48 14.27
C ALA A 205 -16.80 -15.37 15.39
N THR A 206 -16.92 -16.21 16.41
CA THR A 206 -15.87 -16.44 17.39
C THR A 206 -14.56 -16.81 16.68
N ALA A 207 -13.43 -16.38 17.22
CA ALA A 207 -12.09 -16.51 16.65
C ALA A 207 -11.84 -15.74 15.34
N ALA A 208 -12.74 -14.82 14.91
CA ALA A 208 -12.42 -13.87 13.86
C ALA A 208 -11.21 -13.01 14.29
N LYS A 209 -10.30 -12.76 13.34
CA LYS A 209 -9.09 -11.97 13.62
C LYS A 209 -9.43 -10.52 13.86
N VAL A 210 -8.80 -9.95 14.85
CA VAL A 210 -8.96 -8.55 15.26
C VAL A 210 -7.59 -7.88 15.28
N TYR A 211 -7.51 -6.74 14.66
CA TYR A 211 -6.30 -5.93 14.63
C TYR A 211 -6.57 -4.57 15.27
N GLY A 212 -5.65 -4.16 16.12
CA GLY A 212 -5.70 -2.87 16.79
C GLY A 212 -4.97 -1.77 16.03
N SER A 213 -5.04 -0.56 16.58
CA SER A 213 -4.39 0.62 16.05
C SER A 213 -3.81 1.49 17.14
N TYR A 214 -2.88 2.35 16.74
CA TYR A 214 -2.32 3.39 17.59
C TYR A 214 -2.70 4.77 17.08
N LEU A 215 -2.96 5.69 18.01
CA LEU A 215 -3.07 7.11 17.72
C LEU A 215 -1.66 7.69 17.51
N ALA A 216 -1.44 8.41 16.44
CA ALA A 216 -0.24 9.22 16.25
C ALA A 216 -0.27 10.40 17.25
N THR A 217 0.48 10.32 18.33
CA THR A 217 0.45 11.31 19.41
C THR A 217 1.28 12.55 19.10
N ALA A 218 2.35 12.39 18.29
CA ALA A 218 3.17 13.47 17.79
C ALA A 218 3.64 13.14 16.37
N VAL A 219 3.85 14.18 15.58
CA VAL A 219 4.43 14.10 14.23
C VAL A 219 5.53 15.16 14.16
N ALA A 220 6.77 14.70 13.95
CA ALA A 220 7.89 15.62 13.79
C ALA A 220 7.96 16.11 12.35
N THR A 221 8.11 17.42 12.20
CA THR A 221 8.20 18.10 10.91
C THR A 221 9.54 18.83 10.80
N THR A 222 10.19 18.77 9.65
CA THR A 222 11.27 19.65 9.28
C THR A 222 10.75 20.68 8.28
N VAL A 223 10.98 21.95 8.58
CA VAL A 223 10.68 23.03 7.65
C VAL A 223 11.98 23.35 6.91
N GLN A 224 12.06 23.02 5.63
CA GLN A 224 13.17 23.46 4.78
C GLN A 224 12.88 24.89 4.31
N THR A 225 13.63 25.84 4.82
CA THR A 225 13.68 27.21 4.31
C THR A 225 14.79 27.30 3.26
N GLY A 226 14.46 26.97 2.02
CA GLY A 226 15.37 27.17 0.89
C GLY A 226 15.26 28.59 0.33
N ALA A 227 16.28 29.03 -0.43
CA ALA A 227 16.35 30.35 -1.08
C ALA A 227 15.35 30.56 -2.25
N GLN A 228 14.41 29.65 -2.43
CA GLN A 228 13.27 29.73 -3.37
C GLN A 228 11.95 29.61 -2.60
N PRO A 229 10.86 30.25 -3.07
CA PRO A 229 9.71 30.60 -2.24
C PRO A 229 8.76 29.46 -1.96
N SER A 230 9.18 28.41 -1.31
CA SER A 230 8.26 27.43 -0.74
C SER A 230 8.84 26.79 0.50
N THR A 231 8.22 27.08 1.62
CA THR A 231 8.36 26.30 2.84
C THR A 231 7.78 24.91 2.58
N VAL A 232 8.63 23.93 2.34
CA VAL A 232 8.22 22.53 2.28
C VAL A 232 8.27 22.01 3.71
N THR A 233 7.10 21.65 4.23
CA THR A 233 7.01 20.96 5.52
C THR A 233 7.15 19.45 5.25
N GLU A 234 8.27 18.88 5.67
CA GLU A 234 8.48 17.43 5.59
C GLU A 234 8.13 16.77 6.91
N TYR A 235 7.25 15.79 6.86
CA TYR A 235 6.86 14.96 7.99
C TYR A 235 7.80 13.74 8.07
N ASN A 236 8.76 13.72 8.99
CA ASN A 236 9.84 12.73 8.99
C ASN A 236 9.65 11.60 9.99
N SER A 237 8.86 11.79 11.02
CA SER A 237 8.57 10.75 12.00
C SER A 237 7.23 10.96 12.68
N LEU A 238 6.72 9.89 13.28
CA LEU A 238 5.56 9.94 14.18
C LEU A 238 5.91 9.28 15.50
N THR A 239 5.13 9.58 16.52
CA THR A 239 5.23 8.94 17.84
C THR A 239 3.91 8.28 18.17
N VAL A 240 3.98 7.06 18.69
CA VAL A 240 2.85 6.35 19.29
C VAL A 240 3.15 6.06 20.77
N ALA A 241 2.11 5.97 21.57
CA ALA A 241 2.24 5.59 22.99
C ALA A 241 1.80 4.14 23.17
N LEU A 242 2.68 3.36 23.80
CA LEU A 242 2.41 2.00 24.25
C LEU A 242 1.86 2.02 25.68
N LEU A 243 1.31 0.90 26.13
CA LEU A 243 0.90 0.71 27.51
C LEU A 243 2.09 0.38 28.43
N SER A 244 3.09 -0.31 27.89
CA SER A 244 4.30 -0.73 28.61
C SER A 244 5.50 0.13 28.27
N ASN A 245 6.36 0.37 29.25
CA ASN A 245 7.61 1.11 29.04
C ASN A 245 8.63 0.23 28.30
N ALA A 246 9.38 0.85 27.40
CA ALA A 246 10.56 0.23 26.82
C ALA A 246 11.65 0.06 27.88
N THR A 247 12.39 -1.04 27.84
CA THR A 247 13.46 -1.33 28.77
C THR A 247 14.78 -0.66 28.39
N THR A 248 14.99 -0.42 27.12
CA THR A 248 16.23 0.17 26.58
C THR A 248 15.95 1.22 25.51
N THR A 249 16.92 2.10 25.29
CA THR A 249 16.91 3.05 24.18
C THR A 249 17.65 2.43 23.00
N VAL A 250 16.91 1.97 22.00
CA VAL A 250 17.46 1.36 20.77
C VAL A 250 16.56 1.62 19.58
N THR A 251 17.14 1.40 18.40
CA THR A 251 16.41 1.41 17.12
C THR A 251 16.30 -0.03 16.59
N GLY A 252 15.14 -0.40 16.05
CA GLY A 252 14.91 -1.76 15.55
C GLY A 252 13.57 -1.92 14.84
N GLY A 253 13.09 -3.15 14.74
CA GLY A 253 11.86 -3.54 14.04
C GLY A 253 12.11 -4.32 12.76
N GLY A 254 13.34 -4.33 12.27
CA GLY A 254 13.74 -5.05 11.06
C GLY A 254 13.42 -4.30 9.77
N PHE A 255 13.42 -5.02 8.68
CA PHE A 255 13.11 -4.51 7.33
C PHE A 255 11.76 -5.04 6.87
N GLN A 256 11.13 -4.34 5.95
CA GLN A 256 9.79 -4.64 5.42
C GLN A 256 8.62 -4.44 6.40
N CYS A 257 8.83 -3.69 7.48
CA CYS A 257 7.70 -3.23 8.29
C CYS A 257 6.82 -2.31 7.46
N THR A 258 5.51 -2.44 7.62
CA THR A 258 4.55 -1.57 6.95
C THR A 258 3.70 -0.80 7.96
N ILE A 259 3.23 0.36 7.54
CA ILE A 259 2.30 1.20 8.26
C ILE A 259 1.14 1.56 7.33
N GLY A 260 -0.07 1.54 7.84
CA GLY A 260 -1.24 1.86 7.04
C GLY A 260 -2.43 2.31 7.88
N PRO A 261 -3.55 2.62 7.22
CA PRO A 261 -4.81 2.93 7.88
C PRO A 261 -5.38 1.70 8.58
N VAL A 262 -6.25 1.94 9.57
CA VAL A 262 -6.86 0.88 10.38
C VAL A 262 -7.80 -0.02 9.56
N ASN A 263 -8.51 0.56 8.63
CA ASN A 263 -9.47 -0.15 7.77
C ASN A 263 -8.84 -0.77 6.52
N ASP A 264 -7.54 -0.93 6.53
CA ASP A 264 -6.85 -1.65 5.48
C ASP A 264 -7.26 -3.14 5.47
N LYS A 265 -7.43 -3.68 4.28
CA LYS A 265 -7.88 -5.06 4.08
C LYS A 265 -6.79 -6.12 4.33
N GLY A 266 -5.64 -5.69 4.81
CA GLY A 266 -4.55 -6.60 5.16
C GLY A 266 -3.77 -7.14 3.98
#